data_716d4f688c6249db8644749c6d52ced0
#
_entry.id   716d4f688c6249db8644749c6d52ced0
#
_cell.length_a   1.000
_cell.length_b   1.000
_cell.length_c   1.000
_cell.angle_alpha   90.00
_cell.angle_beta   90.00
_cell.angle_gamma   90.00
#
_symmetry.space_group_name_H-M   'P 1'
#
loop_
_entity.id
_entity.type
_entity.pdbx_description
1 polymer ?
#
loop_
_entity_poly.entity_id
_entity_poly.type
_entity_poly.pdbx_seq_one_letter_code
_entity_poly.pdbx_strand_id
1 'polypeptide(L)'
;SEGDPKGIELSHKNLLTNIKQIGELLNFHKDDVILNSLPIFHSFGLTVTTLLPLCEGIKMVSVADPTDGATVGKMCARHRVSILFGTSTFFRLYVRNKKFHPLMLQNVRMVIAGAEKLKADVKEAFKLKFGLEIYEGYGATETAPVASVNMPNLLDPETLQEFTFNQAGSVGMPLPGTIIKIVDL
;
A
#
# COMPACT_ATOMS: atom_id res chain seq x y z
N SER A 1 6.69 -15.59 8.56
CA SER A 1 6.55 -16.28 9.86
C SER A 1 7.38 -17.54 9.84
N GLU A 2 8.38 -17.58 10.69
CA GLU A 2 9.23 -18.75 10.88
C GLU A 2 8.84 -19.38 12.20
N GLY A 3 8.53 -20.67 12.19
CA GLY A 3 8.21 -21.44 13.39
C GLY A 3 6.72 -21.74 13.60
N ASP A 4 6.37 -22.06 14.85
CA ASP A 4 5.00 -22.39 15.22
C ASP A 4 4.04 -21.20 15.07
N PRO A 5 2.79 -21.43 14.63
CA PRO A 5 1.81 -20.35 14.50
C PRO A 5 1.58 -19.63 15.83
N LYS A 6 1.64 -18.29 15.82
CA LYS A 6 1.32 -17.44 16.97
C LYS A 6 -0.04 -16.82 16.81
N GLY A 7 -0.91 -16.96 17.82
CA GLY A 7 -2.17 -16.25 17.90
C GLY A 7 -1.93 -14.81 18.33
N ILE A 8 -2.34 -13.85 17.50
CA ILE A 8 -2.28 -12.42 17.80
C ILE A 8 -3.68 -11.93 18.10
N GLU A 9 -3.94 -11.55 19.36
CA GLU A 9 -5.20 -10.95 19.77
C GLU A 9 -5.24 -9.46 19.38
N LEU A 10 -6.20 -9.10 18.54
CA LEU A 10 -6.47 -7.71 18.16
C LEU A 10 -7.92 -7.36 18.48
N SER A 11 -8.11 -6.27 19.21
CA SER A 11 -9.44 -5.73 19.47
C SER A 11 -10.00 -4.99 18.26
N HIS A 12 -11.33 -4.82 18.19
CA HIS A 12 -11.95 -3.93 17.21
C HIS A 12 -11.35 -2.51 17.26
N LYS A 13 -10.98 -2.03 18.45
CA LYS A 13 -10.35 -0.73 18.63
C LYS A 13 -8.99 -0.67 17.93
N ASN A 14 -8.15 -1.72 18.02
CA ASN A 14 -6.87 -1.76 17.33
C ASN A 14 -7.04 -1.63 15.82
N LEU A 15 -7.95 -2.43 15.23
CA LEU A 15 -8.22 -2.41 13.80
C LEU A 15 -8.79 -1.07 13.34
N LEU A 16 -9.83 -0.56 14.01
CA LEU A 16 -10.47 0.71 13.65
C LEU A 16 -9.52 1.91 13.81
N THR A 17 -8.68 1.92 14.86
CA THR A 17 -7.68 2.97 15.03
C THR A 17 -6.69 2.96 13.88
N ASN A 18 -6.15 1.78 13.51
CA ASN A 18 -5.21 1.69 12.40
C ASN A 18 -5.84 2.09 11.06
N ILE A 19 -7.10 1.70 10.81
CA ILE A 19 -7.87 2.14 9.64
C ILE A 19 -7.96 3.67 9.59
N LYS A 20 -8.30 4.33 10.70
CA LYS A 20 -8.38 5.80 10.78
C LYS A 20 -7.02 6.46 10.53
N GLN A 21 -5.96 5.95 11.14
CA GLN A 21 -4.59 6.44 10.94
C GLN A 21 -4.18 6.36 9.46
N ILE A 22 -4.48 5.24 8.79
CA ILE A 22 -4.21 5.07 7.37
C ILE A 22 -5.06 6.03 6.55
N GLY A 23 -6.34 6.16 6.87
CA GLY A 23 -7.28 7.06 6.18
C GLY A 23 -6.83 8.51 6.19
N GLU A 24 -6.42 9.02 7.36
CA GLU A 24 -5.89 10.36 7.52
C GLU A 24 -4.61 10.58 6.70
N LEU A 25 -3.70 9.60 6.71
CA LEU A 25 -2.44 9.71 5.99
C LEU A 25 -2.62 9.68 4.47
N LEU A 26 -3.46 8.79 3.96
CA LEU A 26 -3.69 8.63 2.51
C LEU A 26 -4.61 9.70 1.93
N ASN A 27 -5.28 10.47 2.76
CA ASN A 27 -6.18 11.54 2.37
C ASN A 27 -7.08 11.14 1.20
N PHE A 28 -8.02 10.24 1.47
CA PHE A 28 -8.87 9.67 0.43
C PHE A 28 -9.77 10.71 -0.23
N HIS A 29 -9.89 10.58 -1.53
CA HIS A 29 -10.83 11.36 -2.33
C HIS A 29 -12.12 10.54 -2.53
N LYS A 30 -13.26 11.23 -2.68
CA LYS A 30 -14.58 10.59 -2.88
C LYS A 30 -14.64 9.64 -4.09
N ASP A 31 -13.78 9.86 -5.07
CA ASP A 31 -13.72 9.08 -6.30
C ASP A 31 -12.63 7.99 -6.28
N ASP A 32 -11.94 7.84 -5.14
CA ASP A 32 -10.91 6.79 -5.01
C ASP A 32 -11.52 5.40 -5.12
N VAL A 33 -10.74 4.53 -5.73
CA VAL A 33 -11.05 3.10 -5.90
C VAL A 33 -9.82 2.30 -5.52
N ILE A 34 -9.97 1.43 -4.53
CA ILE A 34 -8.92 0.52 -4.08
C ILE A 34 -9.01 -0.81 -4.82
N LEU A 35 -7.88 -1.31 -5.30
CA LEU A 35 -7.80 -2.70 -5.76
C LEU A 35 -7.61 -3.63 -4.55
N ASN A 36 -8.57 -4.53 -4.33
CA ASN A 36 -8.49 -5.59 -3.34
C ASN A 36 -8.04 -6.89 -4.02
N SER A 37 -6.73 -7.10 -4.08
CA SER A 37 -6.12 -8.32 -4.63
C SER A 37 -5.22 -9.04 -3.62
N LEU A 38 -4.98 -8.43 -2.45
CA LEU A 38 -4.17 -9.06 -1.42
C LEU A 38 -4.97 -10.15 -0.69
N PRO A 39 -4.30 -11.24 -0.24
CA PRO A 39 -4.96 -12.32 0.48
C PRO A 39 -5.63 -11.83 1.76
N ILE A 40 -6.93 -12.05 1.90
CA ILE A 40 -7.72 -11.63 3.07
C ILE A 40 -7.32 -12.35 4.37
N PHE A 41 -6.69 -13.52 4.27
CA PHE A 41 -6.17 -14.24 5.44
C PHE A 41 -4.84 -13.67 5.98
N HIS A 42 -4.25 -12.68 5.30
CA HIS A 42 -3.10 -11.93 5.78
C HIS A 42 -3.56 -10.57 6.32
N SER A 43 -3.02 -10.12 7.45
CA SER A 43 -3.43 -8.86 8.12
C SER A 43 -3.39 -7.64 7.19
N PHE A 44 -2.43 -7.57 6.28
CA PHE A 44 -2.34 -6.50 5.27
C PHE A 44 -3.55 -6.51 4.32
N GLY A 45 -3.91 -7.66 3.76
CA GLY A 45 -5.09 -7.80 2.89
C GLY A 45 -6.40 -7.58 3.66
N LEU A 46 -6.50 -8.15 4.86
CA LEU A 46 -7.70 -7.99 5.69
C LEU A 46 -7.96 -6.53 6.06
N THR A 47 -6.97 -5.86 6.64
CA THR A 47 -7.19 -4.51 7.15
C THR A 47 -7.16 -3.48 6.03
N VAL A 48 -6.12 -3.47 5.17
CA VAL A 48 -5.87 -2.35 4.27
C VAL A 48 -6.69 -2.42 2.97
N THR A 49 -6.92 -3.63 2.43
CA THR A 49 -7.65 -3.73 1.17
C THR A 49 -9.09 -4.23 1.32
N THR A 50 -9.50 -4.62 2.54
CA THR A 50 -10.87 -5.09 2.80
C THR A 50 -11.58 -4.20 3.83
N LEU A 51 -11.11 -4.17 5.08
CA LEU A 51 -11.80 -3.44 6.16
C LEU A 51 -11.71 -1.92 5.96
N LEU A 52 -10.55 -1.38 5.58
CA LEU A 52 -10.36 0.05 5.34
C LEU A 52 -11.37 0.61 4.33
N PRO A 53 -11.49 0.09 3.10
CA PRO A 53 -12.48 0.63 2.16
C PRO A 53 -13.92 0.47 2.66
N LEU A 54 -14.26 -0.61 3.37
CA LEU A 54 -15.59 -0.80 3.93
C LEU A 54 -15.90 0.22 5.04
N CYS A 55 -14.95 0.48 5.93
CA CYS A 55 -15.15 1.42 7.04
C CYS A 55 -15.13 2.89 6.61
N GLU A 56 -14.33 3.23 5.61
CA GLU A 56 -14.21 4.60 5.07
C GLU A 56 -15.17 4.89 3.91
N GLY A 57 -15.99 3.92 3.49
CA GLY A 57 -16.94 4.10 2.40
C GLY A 57 -16.29 4.27 1.02
N ILE A 58 -15.10 3.70 0.82
CA ILE A 58 -14.36 3.80 -0.43
C ILE A 58 -14.71 2.63 -1.34
N LYS A 59 -14.83 2.91 -2.63
CA LYS A 59 -15.05 1.86 -3.62
C LYS A 59 -13.88 0.89 -3.64
N MET A 60 -14.18 -0.41 -3.69
CA MET A 60 -13.15 -1.43 -3.91
C MET A 60 -13.51 -2.37 -5.05
N VAL A 61 -12.49 -2.86 -5.72
CA VAL A 61 -12.59 -3.83 -6.82
C VAL A 61 -11.78 -5.05 -6.46
N SER A 62 -12.43 -6.21 -6.36
CA SER A 62 -11.76 -7.44 -5.94
C SER A 62 -11.24 -8.24 -7.12
N VAL A 63 -10.01 -8.73 -6.99
CA VAL A 63 -9.36 -9.68 -7.91
C VAL A 63 -8.84 -10.84 -7.06
N ALA A 64 -9.30 -12.04 -7.37
CA ALA A 64 -9.01 -13.23 -6.55
C ALA A 64 -7.55 -13.67 -6.61
N ASP A 65 -6.89 -13.49 -7.75
CA ASP A 65 -5.51 -13.89 -7.96
C ASP A 65 -4.60 -12.67 -8.22
N PRO A 66 -3.82 -12.23 -7.22
CA PRO A 66 -2.87 -11.13 -7.40
C PRO A 66 -1.72 -11.45 -8.37
N THR A 67 -1.50 -12.72 -8.70
CA THR A 67 -0.41 -13.12 -9.61
C THR A 67 -0.80 -12.99 -11.08
N ASP A 68 -2.11 -12.96 -11.40
CA ASP A 68 -2.60 -12.69 -12.74
C ASP A 68 -2.56 -11.20 -13.06
N GLY A 69 -1.37 -10.70 -13.39
CA GLY A 69 -1.17 -9.29 -13.75
C GLY A 69 -2.01 -8.82 -14.94
N ALA A 70 -2.42 -9.70 -15.85
CA ALA A 70 -3.27 -9.31 -16.96
C ALA A 70 -4.70 -8.97 -16.49
N THR A 71 -5.26 -9.77 -15.60
CA THR A 71 -6.56 -9.50 -14.98
C THR A 71 -6.49 -8.29 -14.07
N VAL A 72 -5.45 -8.18 -13.22
CA VAL A 72 -5.19 -7.01 -12.37
C VAL A 72 -5.19 -5.73 -13.21
N GLY A 73 -4.41 -5.68 -14.30
CA GLY A 73 -4.35 -4.51 -15.17
C GLY A 73 -5.68 -4.15 -15.82
N LYS A 74 -6.42 -5.15 -16.33
CA LYS A 74 -7.76 -4.95 -16.91
C LYS A 74 -8.74 -4.37 -15.89
N MET A 75 -8.72 -4.88 -14.65
CA MET A 75 -9.60 -4.39 -13.57
C MET A 75 -9.22 -2.97 -13.14
N CYS A 76 -7.91 -2.66 -13.07
CA CYS A 76 -7.45 -1.29 -12.82
C CYS A 76 -7.97 -0.30 -13.87
N ALA A 77 -7.84 -0.65 -15.15
CA ALA A 77 -8.32 0.20 -16.25
C ALA A 77 -9.85 0.34 -16.26
N ARG A 78 -10.57 -0.80 -16.18
CA ARG A 78 -12.04 -0.83 -16.28
C ARG A 78 -12.72 -0.05 -15.17
N HIS A 79 -12.21 -0.15 -13.95
CA HIS A 79 -12.82 0.44 -12.75
C HIS A 79 -12.12 1.71 -12.28
N ARG A 80 -11.14 2.22 -13.05
CA ARG A 80 -10.40 3.44 -12.74
C ARG A 80 -9.78 3.40 -11.35
N VAL A 81 -9.13 2.27 -11.01
CA VAL A 81 -8.45 2.10 -9.73
C VAL A 81 -7.44 3.24 -9.53
N SER A 82 -7.50 3.89 -8.38
CA SER A 82 -6.64 5.02 -8.02
C SER A 82 -5.57 4.66 -6.99
N ILE A 83 -5.81 3.60 -6.20
CA ILE A 83 -4.88 3.15 -5.16
C ILE A 83 -4.62 1.66 -5.31
N LEU A 84 -3.33 1.33 -5.42
CA LEU A 84 -2.85 -0.03 -5.62
C LEU A 84 -1.93 -0.43 -4.46
N PHE A 85 -2.33 -1.46 -3.73
CA PHE A 85 -1.49 -2.10 -2.72
C PHE A 85 -0.92 -3.41 -3.27
N GLY A 86 0.30 -3.74 -2.89
CA GLY A 86 0.93 -4.97 -3.32
C GLY A 86 2.17 -5.32 -2.52
N THR A 87 2.83 -6.39 -2.94
CA THR A 87 4.14 -6.78 -2.41
C THR A 87 5.20 -6.59 -3.49
N SER A 88 6.47 -6.55 -3.10
CA SER A 88 7.58 -6.50 -4.07
C SER A 88 7.49 -7.63 -5.10
N THR A 89 7.07 -8.81 -4.66
CA THR A 89 6.88 -10.00 -5.51
C THR A 89 5.78 -9.77 -6.56
N PHE A 90 4.61 -9.25 -6.18
CA PHE A 90 3.52 -8.99 -7.12
C PHE A 90 3.89 -7.90 -8.11
N PHE A 91 4.50 -6.81 -7.66
CA PHE A 91 4.95 -5.74 -8.55
C PHE A 91 5.99 -6.23 -9.57
N ARG A 92 6.89 -7.14 -9.18
CA ARG A 92 7.81 -7.81 -10.10
C ARG A 92 7.08 -8.59 -11.18
N LEU A 93 6.02 -9.33 -10.83
CA LEU A 93 5.18 -10.05 -11.79
C LEU A 93 4.49 -9.10 -12.77
N TYR A 94 3.97 -7.95 -12.27
CA TYR A 94 3.32 -6.93 -13.12
C TYR A 94 4.30 -6.29 -14.10
N VAL A 95 5.51 -5.98 -13.65
CA VAL A 95 6.57 -5.45 -14.53
C VAL A 95 6.89 -6.42 -15.66
N ARG A 96 7.04 -7.71 -15.35
CA ARG A 96 7.39 -8.75 -16.32
C ARG A 96 6.27 -9.13 -17.27
N ASN A 97 5.02 -8.88 -16.89
CA ASN A 97 3.86 -9.28 -17.68
C ASN A 97 3.71 -8.37 -18.92
N LYS A 98 3.90 -8.93 -20.11
CA LYS A 98 3.79 -8.19 -21.38
C LYS A 98 2.36 -7.74 -21.69
N LYS A 99 1.34 -8.41 -21.12
CA LYS A 99 -0.07 -8.06 -21.28
C LYS A 99 -0.53 -6.95 -20.34
N PHE A 100 0.28 -6.59 -19.36
CA PHE A 100 0.00 -5.48 -18.47
C PHE A 100 0.56 -4.19 -19.09
N HIS A 101 -0.30 -3.51 -19.84
CA HIS A 101 0.08 -2.26 -20.52
C HIS A 101 0.14 -1.08 -19.54
N PRO A 102 1.12 -0.17 -19.65
CA PRO A 102 1.24 0.98 -18.74
C PRO A 102 -0.03 1.82 -18.58
N LEU A 103 -0.76 2.07 -19.67
CA LEU A 103 -2.01 2.84 -19.63
C LEU A 103 -3.13 2.18 -18.79
N MET A 104 -2.99 0.91 -18.42
CA MET A 104 -3.95 0.27 -17.50
C MET A 104 -3.90 0.86 -16.09
N LEU A 105 -2.79 1.52 -15.73
CA LEU A 105 -2.62 2.23 -14.45
C LEU A 105 -2.74 3.76 -14.57
N GLN A 106 -3.26 4.29 -15.66
CA GLN A 106 -3.34 5.74 -15.89
C GLN A 106 -4.13 6.53 -14.83
N ASN A 107 -5.03 5.88 -14.09
CA ASN A 107 -5.79 6.51 -13.02
C ASN A 107 -5.18 6.29 -11.63
N VAL A 108 -4.12 5.48 -11.53
CA VAL A 108 -3.48 5.18 -10.25
C VAL A 108 -2.66 6.39 -9.82
N ARG A 109 -3.00 6.93 -8.64
CA ARG A 109 -2.28 8.04 -8.01
C ARG A 109 -1.35 7.59 -6.88
N MET A 110 -1.59 6.40 -6.32
CA MET A 110 -0.83 5.88 -5.19
C MET A 110 -0.55 4.39 -5.35
N VAL A 111 0.70 4.00 -5.20
CA VAL A 111 1.13 2.60 -5.20
C VAL A 111 1.93 2.35 -3.93
N ILE A 112 1.46 1.43 -3.09
CA ILE A 112 2.07 1.13 -1.80
C ILE A 112 2.49 -0.33 -1.72
N ALA A 113 3.76 -0.56 -1.37
CA ALA A 113 4.32 -1.87 -1.11
C ALA A 113 4.38 -2.15 0.40
N GLY A 114 4.01 -3.37 0.79
CA GLY A 114 4.12 -3.82 2.18
C GLY A 114 4.31 -5.33 2.28
N ALA A 115 4.35 -5.84 3.49
CA ALA A 115 4.51 -7.24 3.87
C ALA A 115 5.88 -7.87 3.57
N GLU A 116 6.65 -7.32 2.66
CA GLU A 116 8.04 -7.73 2.38
C GLU A 116 8.85 -6.50 1.95
N LYS A 117 10.17 -6.57 2.12
CA LYS A 117 11.07 -5.49 1.69
C LYS A 117 10.94 -5.21 0.19
N LEU A 118 10.72 -3.96 -0.15
CA LEU A 118 10.70 -3.52 -1.55
C LEU A 118 12.12 -3.57 -2.14
N LYS A 119 12.31 -4.41 -3.16
CA LYS A 119 13.59 -4.52 -3.84
C LYS A 119 13.80 -3.34 -4.77
N ALA A 120 15.00 -2.74 -4.72
CA ALA A 120 15.32 -1.54 -5.51
C ALA A 120 15.14 -1.76 -7.02
N ASP A 121 15.55 -2.93 -7.53
CA ASP A 121 15.36 -3.29 -8.94
C ASP A 121 13.89 -3.35 -9.36
N VAL A 122 13.00 -3.79 -8.45
CA VAL A 122 11.55 -3.83 -8.69
C VAL A 122 10.97 -2.42 -8.71
N LYS A 123 11.36 -1.58 -7.74
CA LYS A 123 10.92 -0.18 -7.65
C LYS A 123 11.30 0.58 -8.92
N GLU A 124 12.55 0.47 -9.35
CA GLU A 124 13.04 1.13 -10.56
C GLU A 124 12.34 0.61 -11.83
N ALA A 125 12.26 -0.71 -12.00
CA ALA A 125 11.62 -1.31 -13.17
C ALA A 125 10.12 -0.97 -13.24
N PHE A 126 9.43 -0.87 -12.10
CA PHE A 126 8.03 -0.46 -12.04
C PHE A 126 7.87 0.99 -12.46
N LYS A 127 8.73 1.89 -11.96
CA LYS A 127 8.76 3.30 -12.34
C LYS A 127 9.04 3.48 -13.82
N LEU A 128 10.01 2.76 -14.37
CA LEU A 128 10.34 2.81 -15.80
C LEU A 128 9.16 2.34 -16.67
N LYS A 129 8.47 1.26 -16.26
CA LYS A 129 7.38 0.71 -17.05
C LYS A 129 6.09 1.52 -16.94
N PHE A 130 5.69 1.91 -15.73
CA PHE A 130 4.37 2.49 -15.47
C PHE A 130 4.39 3.99 -15.20
N GLY A 131 5.56 4.60 -15.02
CA GLY A 131 5.69 6.01 -14.67
C GLY A 131 5.25 6.35 -13.24
N LEU A 132 5.08 5.33 -12.39
CA LEU A 132 4.57 5.47 -11.03
C LEU A 132 5.64 5.11 -9.99
N GLU A 133 5.70 5.89 -8.92
CA GLU A 133 6.54 5.59 -7.76
C GLU A 133 5.86 4.57 -6.85
N ILE A 134 6.63 3.64 -6.28
CA ILE A 134 6.15 2.74 -5.22
C ILE A 134 6.63 3.29 -3.88
N TYR A 135 5.70 3.49 -2.94
CA TYR A 135 5.96 3.89 -1.57
C TYR A 135 6.00 2.65 -0.68
N GLU A 136 7.10 2.48 0.07
CA GLU A 136 7.27 1.34 0.95
C GLU A 136 6.66 1.62 2.31
N GLY A 137 5.87 0.67 2.84
CA GLY A 137 5.33 0.69 4.17
C GLY A 137 5.80 -0.51 4.98
N TYR A 138 5.76 -0.37 6.30
CA TYR A 138 6.11 -1.39 7.27
C TYR A 138 4.95 -1.65 8.22
N GLY A 139 4.84 -2.90 8.60
CA GLY A 139 3.86 -3.34 9.58
C GLY A 139 4.03 -4.79 9.94
N ALA A 140 3.33 -5.19 10.98
CA ALA A 140 3.25 -6.56 11.48
C ALA A 140 1.81 -6.83 11.94
N THR A 141 1.42 -8.08 12.06
CA THR A 141 0.08 -8.42 12.56
C THR A 141 -0.18 -7.77 13.92
N GLU A 142 0.84 -7.70 14.77
CA GLU A 142 0.83 -7.09 16.10
C GLU A 142 0.58 -5.58 16.07
N THR A 143 0.78 -4.91 14.95
CA THR A 143 0.55 -3.45 14.78
C THR A 143 -0.76 -3.13 14.04
N ALA A 144 -1.60 -4.11 13.74
CA ALA A 144 -2.98 -4.06 13.23
C ALA A 144 -3.24 -3.50 11.80
N PRO A 145 -2.44 -3.63 10.72
CA PRO A 145 -1.07 -4.09 10.74
C PRO A 145 -0.05 -2.96 10.50
N VAL A 146 -0.44 -1.75 10.01
CA VAL A 146 0.48 -0.73 9.51
C VAL A 146 1.09 0.08 10.67
N ALA A 147 2.40 0.22 10.66
CA ALA A 147 3.14 1.03 11.63
C ALA A 147 3.73 2.30 11.01
N SER A 148 4.24 2.20 9.77
CA SER A 148 4.83 3.34 9.06
C SER A 148 4.68 3.19 7.55
N VAL A 149 4.79 4.30 6.81
CA VAL A 149 4.78 4.28 5.35
C VAL A 149 5.46 5.53 4.77
N ASN A 150 6.16 5.37 3.65
CA ASN A 150 6.61 6.48 2.82
C ASN A 150 5.43 7.10 2.08
N MET A 151 5.45 8.42 1.92
CA MET A 151 4.43 9.18 1.21
C MET A 151 5.07 10.11 0.19
N PRO A 152 4.32 10.60 -0.81
CA PRO A 152 4.83 11.63 -1.72
C PRO A 152 5.36 12.84 -0.94
N ASN A 153 6.49 13.39 -1.38
CA ASN A 153 6.95 14.68 -0.88
C ASN A 153 5.91 15.75 -1.19
N LEU A 154 5.78 16.69 -0.31
CA LEU A 154 4.87 17.83 -0.46
C LEU A 154 5.67 19.12 -0.58
N LEU A 155 5.20 20.00 -1.45
CA LEU A 155 5.68 21.37 -1.54
C LEU A 155 4.59 22.28 -0.97
N ASP A 156 4.92 23.07 0.03
CA ASP A 156 4.06 24.14 0.51
C ASP A 156 3.96 25.23 -0.58
N PRO A 157 2.79 25.49 -1.13
CA PRO A 157 2.65 26.44 -2.24
C PRO A 157 2.89 27.91 -1.84
N GLU A 158 2.80 28.25 -0.55
CA GLU A 158 3.00 29.61 -0.06
C GLU A 158 4.46 29.88 0.30
N THR A 159 5.08 28.95 0.99
CA THR A 159 6.48 29.09 1.47
C THR A 159 7.52 28.49 0.55
N LEU A 160 7.09 27.68 -0.43
CA LEU A 160 7.93 26.83 -1.29
C LEU A 160 8.86 25.88 -0.52
N GLN A 161 8.51 25.60 0.73
CA GLN A 161 9.24 24.63 1.54
C GLN A 161 8.87 23.21 1.11
N GLU A 162 9.87 22.38 0.82
CA GLU A 162 9.67 20.95 0.56
C GLU A 162 9.65 20.16 1.87
N PHE A 163 8.61 19.35 2.04
CA PHE A 163 8.49 18.36 3.11
C PHE A 163 8.80 16.98 2.53
N THR A 164 9.89 16.38 2.97
CA THR A 164 10.35 15.07 2.52
C THR A 164 9.70 13.97 3.35
N PHE A 165 8.79 13.21 2.73
CA PHE A 165 8.09 12.07 3.33
C PHE A 165 8.45 10.74 2.66
N ASN A 166 9.28 10.79 1.62
CA ASN A 166 9.76 9.61 0.90
C ASN A 166 11.29 9.53 0.97
N GLN A 167 11.79 8.56 1.73
CA GLN A 167 13.22 8.30 1.84
C GLN A 167 13.53 6.91 1.30
N ALA A 168 14.37 6.84 0.30
CA ALA A 168 14.78 5.57 -0.30
C ALA A 168 15.46 4.66 0.74
N GLY A 169 15.03 3.39 0.79
CA GLY A 169 15.58 2.40 1.72
C GLY A 169 15.06 2.50 3.15
N SER A 170 14.12 3.42 3.41
CA SER A 170 13.41 3.49 4.68
C SER A 170 11.99 2.93 4.55
N VAL A 171 11.38 2.62 5.68
CA VAL A 171 9.98 2.19 5.79
C VAL A 171 9.02 3.36 6.01
N GLY A 172 9.51 4.59 5.88
CA GLY A 172 8.72 5.81 5.98
C GLY A 172 8.51 6.30 7.41
N MET A 173 7.56 7.22 7.53
CA MET A 173 7.19 7.84 8.80
C MET A 173 6.18 6.98 9.57
N PRO A 174 6.22 7.02 10.91
CA PRO A 174 5.17 6.43 11.75
C PRO A 174 3.80 6.99 11.38
N LEU A 175 2.76 6.15 11.50
CA LEU A 175 1.38 6.61 11.38
C LEU A 175 1.05 7.65 12.45
N PRO A 176 0.07 8.56 12.21
CA PRO A 176 -0.38 9.54 13.18
C PRO A 176 -0.68 8.90 14.55
N GLY A 177 -0.11 9.47 15.63
CA GLY A 177 -0.24 8.93 16.99
C GLY A 177 0.63 7.71 17.31
N THR A 178 1.52 7.30 16.40
CA THR A 178 2.49 6.22 16.63
C THR A 178 3.90 6.80 16.81
N ILE A 179 4.64 6.27 17.77
CA ILE A 179 6.05 6.63 18.02
C ILE A 179 6.89 5.37 17.84
N ILE A 180 7.93 5.47 17.01
CA ILE A 180 8.91 4.40 16.81
C ILE A 180 10.25 4.85 17.40
N LYS A 181 10.82 4.03 18.28
CA LYS A 181 12.15 4.23 18.86
C LYS A 181 13.04 3.07 18.50
N ILE A 182 14.22 3.36 17.98
CA ILE A 182 15.28 2.36 17.79
C ILE A 182 16.14 2.33 19.03
N VAL A 183 16.39 1.15 19.55
CA VAL A 183 17.22 0.92 20.73
C VAL A 183 18.23 -0.18 20.43
N ASP A 184 19.42 -0.07 21.01
CA ASP A 184 20.40 -1.15 21.00
C ASP A 184 19.91 -2.28 21.91
N LEU A 185 20.19 -3.53 21.51
CA LEU A 185 19.86 -4.75 22.28
C LEU A 185 20.92 -5.06 23.33
#